data_e16e1c258b71921399d58459baf271df
#
_entry.id   e16e1c258b71921399d58459baf271df
#
_cell.length_a   1.000
_cell.length_b   1.000
_cell.length_c   1.000
_cell.angle_alpha   90.00
_cell.angle_beta   90.00
_cell.angle_gamma   90.00
#
_symmetry.space_group_name_H-M   'P 1'
#
loop_
_entity.id
_entity.type
_entity.pdbx_description
1 polymer ?
#
loop_
_entity_poly.entity_id
_entity_poly.type
_entity_poly.pdbx_seq_one_letter_code
_entity_poly.pdbx_strand_id
1 'polypeptide(L)'
;MRVTSVVAVIVAGLLWGGCHRAAQPPESAGPSQAQAEPQPAPIQAAPAVTAEKPEAKAAPAPESGREINLLDGKTLGQWKVTDFGGQGEVSIKDGAIHMAMGSYMTGITWTGPVIRMNYEITLEAMRVDGSDFFCGLTFPVGEKPCTLVLGGWGGSLCGLSSIDHFDASENSTTRMISFENGKWYRVRLRVVPNRIQAWLNDEDLVDADITDKNIDIRIEVEESKPLGIATWNTAGAVRNIKLKKLPDDAQ
;
A
#
# COMPACT_ATOMS: atom_id res chain seq x y z
N MET A 1 -60.71 26.18 2.42
CA MET A 1 -60.93 25.97 0.97
C MET A 1 -59.71 25.18 0.48
N ARG A 2 -59.82 23.84 0.42
CA ARG A 2 -59.99 22.96 -0.75
C ARG A 2 -59.19 23.46 -1.98
N VAL A 3 -58.20 22.68 -2.47
CA VAL A 3 -58.42 21.67 -3.50
C VAL A 3 -57.26 20.67 -3.53
N THR A 4 -57.58 19.40 -3.47
CA THR A 4 -56.82 18.21 -3.71
C THR A 4 -56.77 17.96 -5.22
N SER A 5 -55.63 17.56 -5.78
CA SER A 5 -55.57 16.97 -7.13
C SER A 5 -54.79 15.67 -7.07
N VAL A 6 -55.51 14.59 -7.29
CA VAL A 6 -55.03 13.23 -7.51
C VAL A 6 -54.82 13.07 -9.02
N VAL A 7 -53.65 12.61 -9.45
CA VAL A 7 -53.42 12.15 -10.83
C VAL A 7 -53.15 10.65 -10.80
N ALA A 8 -54.05 9.90 -11.36
CA ALA A 8 -53.94 8.49 -11.63
C ALA A 8 -53.20 8.27 -12.95
N VAL A 9 -52.20 7.41 -12.96
CA VAL A 9 -51.54 6.93 -14.19
C VAL A 9 -51.94 5.50 -14.43
N ILE A 10 -52.53 5.31 -15.60
CA ILE A 10 -53.06 4.02 -16.14
C ILE A 10 -51.90 3.23 -16.68
N VAL A 11 -51.82 1.96 -16.27
CA VAL A 11 -50.91 0.95 -16.83
C VAL A 11 -51.58 0.29 -18.00
N ALA A 12 -51.01 0.43 -19.19
CA ALA A 12 -51.40 -0.36 -20.38
C ALA A 12 -50.42 -1.49 -20.61
N GLY A 13 -50.87 -2.69 -20.40
CA GLY A 13 -50.13 -3.93 -20.72
C GLY A 13 -50.17 -4.21 -22.23
N LEU A 14 -49.04 -4.58 -22.80
CA LEU A 14 -48.93 -5.19 -24.11
C LEU A 14 -48.26 -6.55 -23.97
N LEU A 15 -49.06 -7.58 -24.13
CA LEU A 15 -48.65 -8.98 -24.29
C LEU A 15 -48.11 -9.18 -25.71
N TRP A 16 -46.87 -9.56 -25.84
CA TRP A 16 -46.36 -10.16 -27.07
C TRP A 16 -45.88 -11.57 -26.79
N GLY A 17 -46.61 -12.53 -27.32
CA GLY A 17 -46.21 -13.92 -27.41
C GLY A 17 -45.20 -14.12 -28.54
N GLY A 18 -44.06 -14.72 -28.21
CA GLY A 18 -43.04 -15.15 -29.15
C GLY A 18 -42.67 -16.59 -28.89
N CYS A 19 -42.90 -17.44 -29.91
CA CYS A 19 -42.70 -18.88 -29.90
C CYS A 19 -41.27 -19.29 -29.57
N HIS A 20 -41.13 -20.16 -28.58
CA HIS A 20 -39.88 -20.87 -28.32
C HIS A 20 -39.68 -21.96 -29.37
N ARG A 21 -38.63 -21.85 -30.16
CA ARG A 21 -38.12 -22.94 -30.99
C ARG A 21 -36.86 -23.47 -30.26
N ALA A 22 -37.01 -24.66 -29.69
CA ALA A 22 -35.92 -25.40 -29.07
C ALA A 22 -34.86 -25.78 -30.13
N ALA A 23 -33.64 -25.37 -29.91
CA ALA A 23 -32.50 -25.86 -30.70
C ALA A 23 -31.93 -27.11 -30.03
N GLN A 24 -31.81 -28.18 -30.83
CA GLN A 24 -31.17 -29.43 -30.44
C GLN A 24 -29.66 -29.26 -30.36
N PRO A 25 -28.97 -29.98 -29.45
CA PRO A 25 -27.50 -29.98 -29.39
C PRO A 25 -26.91 -30.81 -30.54
N PRO A 26 -25.74 -30.47 -31.05
CA PRO A 26 -25.05 -31.22 -32.08
C PRO A 26 -24.49 -32.54 -31.55
N GLU A 27 -24.61 -33.54 -32.38
CA GLU A 27 -24.20 -34.94 -32.26
C GLU A 27 -22.67 -35.06 -32.09
N SER A 28 -22.25 -35.97 -31.23
CA SER A 28 -20.87 -36.28 -30.90
C SER A 28 -20.13 -36.89 -32.11
N ALA A 29 -19.07 -36.19 -32.57
CA ALA A 29 -18.11 -36.78 -33.48
C ALA A 29 -17.13 -37.67 -32.70
N GLY A 30 -16.91 -38.87 -33.22
CA GLY A 30 -16.07 -39.91 -32.65
C GLY A 30 -14.54 -39.60 -32.65
N PRO A 31 -13.74 -40.44 -32.03
CA PRO A 31 -12.34 -40.15 -31.72
C PRO A 31 -11.47 -40.16 -32.96
N SER A 32 -10.81 -39.02 -33.23
CA SER A 32 -9.75 -38.91 -34.20
C SER A 32 -8.45 -39.46 -33.59
N GLN A 33 -7.80 -40.36 -34.32
CA GLN A 33 -6.55 -40.99 -33.96
C GLN A 33 -5.42 -39.94 -33.81
N ALA A 34 -4.82 -39.90 -32.64
CA ALA A 34 -3.61 -39.09 -32.35
C ALA A 34 -2.43 -39.71 -33.15
N GLN A 35 -1.87 -38.94 -34.05
CA GLN A 35 -0.53 -39.18 -34.61
C GLN A 35 0.55 -38.85 -33.58
N ALA A 36 1.43 -39.79 -33.30
CA ALA A 36 2.55 -39.64 -32.41
C ALA A 36 3.57 -38.65 -32.99
N GLU A 37 3.85 -37.57 -32.27
CA GLU A 37 5.01 -36.69 -32.49
C GLU A 37 6.31 -37.40 -32.08
N PRO A 38 7.41 -37.18 -32.82
CA PRO A 38 8.70 -37.79 -32.48
C PRO A 38 9.33 -37.07 -31.25
N GLN A 39 9.75 -37.87 -30.27
CA GLN A 39 10.49 -37.37 -29.09
C GLN A 39 11.83 -36.75 -29.49
N PRO A 40 12.18 -35.56 -28.96
CA PRO A 40 13.53 -35.02 -29.12
C PRO A 40 14.55 -35.78 -28.27
N ALA A 41 15.73 -36.00 -28.83
CA ALA A 41 16.86 -36.68 -28.21
C ALA A 41 17.35 -35.99 -26.93
N PRO A 42 17.96 -36.69 -25.97
CA PRO A 42 18.41 -36.12 -24.72
C PRO A 42 19.56 -35.12 -24.93
N ILE A 43 19.35 -33.87 -24.51
CA ILE A 43 20.39 -32.84 -24.48
C ILE A 43 21.30 -33.16 -23.27
N GLN A 44 22.59 -33.42 -23.54
CA GLN A 44 23.61 -33.52 -22.52
C GLN A 44 23.74 -32.21 -21.77
N ALA A 45 23.58 -32.25 -20.46
CA ALA A 45 23.76 -31.12 -19.57
C ALA A 45 25.22 -30.68 -19.57
N ALA A 46 25.47 -29.42 -19.94
CA ALA A 46 26.76 -28.77 -19.72
C ALA A 46 26.95 -28.52 -18.19
N PRO A 47 28.21 -28.53 -17.68
CA PRO A 47 28.45 -28.33 -16.26
C PRO A 47 28.00 -26.96 -15.82
N ALA A 48 27.23 -26.92 -14.73
CA ALA A 48 26.79 -25.70 -14.08
C ALA A 48 28.00 -24.92 -13.54
N VAL A 49 28.28 -23.78 -14.14
CA VAL A 49 29.20 -22.79 -13.54
C VAL A 49 28.44 -22.14 -12.41
N THR A 50 28.81 -22.46 -11.18
CA THR A 50 28.32 -21.83 -9.96
C THR A 50 28.84 -20.39 -9.97
N ALA A 51 28.01 -19.45 -10.41
CA ALA A 51 28.27 -18.02 -10.23
C ALA A 51 28.06 -17.72 -8.74
N GLU A 52 29.14 -17.55 -8.02
CA GLU A 52 29.16 -17.03 -6.65
C GLU A 52 28.56 -15.61 -6.69
N LYS A 53 27.36 -15.48 -6.11
CA LYS A 53 26.66 -14.18 -5.93
C LYS A 53 27.55 -13.34 -4.99
N PRO A 54 27.98 -12.12 -5.37
CA PRO A 54 28.71 -11.26 -4.46
C PRO A 54 27.83 -10.99 -3.22
N GLU A 55 28.27 -11.44 -2.08
CA GLU A 55 27.67 -11.10 -0.79
C GLU A 55 27.83 -9.59 -0.60
N ALA A 56 26.76 -8.83 -0.82
CA ALA A 56 26.74 -7.41 -0.52
C ALA A 56 26.93 -7.27 1.00
N LYS A 57 28.14 -6.84 1.40
CA LYS A 57 28.49 -6.54 2.77
C LYS A 57 27.44 -5.58 3.34
N ALA A 58 26.57 -6.07 4.20
CA ALA A 58 25.54 -5.29 4.85
C ALA A 58 26.20 -4.09 5.52
N ALA A 59 25.71 -2.89 5.21
CA ALA A 59 26.16 -1.67 5.89
C ALA A 59 25.90 -1.85 7.40
N PRO A 60 26.82 -1.37 8.28
CA PRO A 60 26.64 -1.52 9.71
C PRO A 60 25.32 -0.87 10.15
N ALA A 61 24.62 -1.50 11.09
CA ALA A 61 23.39 -0.98 11.66
C ALA A 61 23.68 0.41 12.27
N PRO A 62 22.77 1.39 12.11
CA PRO A 62 22.98 2.73 12.60
C PRO A 62 23.15 2.75 14.13
N GLU A 63 24.08 3.55 14.60
CA GLU A 63 24.30 3.79 16.04
C GLU A 63 23.07 4.48 16.66
N SER A 64 22.78 4.15 17.92
CA SER A 64 21.66 4.75 18.67
C SER A 64 21.79 6.28 18.72
N GLY A 65 20.67 6.98 18.48
CA GLY A 65 20.59 8.44 18.49
C GLY A 65 20.97 9.12 17.17
N ARG A 66 21.60 8.42 16.22
CA ARG A 66 21.96 8.97 14.91
C ARG A 66 20.75 9.01 13.98
N GLU A 67 20.46 10.16 13.41
CA GLU A 67 19.48 10.33 12.36
C GLU A 67 20.11 10.06 10.98
N ILE A 68 19.42 9.30 10.14
CA ILE A 68 19.84 8.95 8.78
C ILE A 68 18.81 9.51 7.79
N ASN A 69 19.30 10.26 6.81
CA ASN A 69 18.47 10.68 5.70
C ASN A 69 18.26 9.50 4.74
N LEU A 70 17.02 9.12 4.49
CA LEU A 70 16.65 8.08 3.53
C LEU A 70 16.38 8.65 2.12
N LEU A 71 16.34 9.96 1.95
CA LEU A 71 16.13 10.65 0.68
C LEU A 71 17.07 11.85 0.58
N ASP A 72 17.85 11.92 -0.51
CA ASP A 72 18.76 13.02 -0.82
C ASP A 72 18.06 14.18 -1.56
N GLY A 73 16.82 14.00 -1.97
CA GLY A 73 16.02 14.97 -2.75
C GLY A 73 16.47 15.15 -4.21
N LYS A 74 17.41 14.35 -4.69
CA LYS A 74 17.94 14.42 -6.07
C LYS A 74 17.69 13.14 -6.85
N THR A 75 17.78 12.01 -6.17
CA THR A 75 17.58 10.67 -6.73
C THR A 75 16.67 9.86 -5.82
N LEU A 76 16.13 8.75 -6.31
CA LEU A 76 15.42 7.78 -5.47
C LEU A 76 16.37 7.08 -4.49
N GLY A 77 17.67 7.08 -4.74
CA GLY A 77 18.65 6.41 -3.88
C GLY A 77 18.34 4.92 -3.71
N GLN A 78 18.06 4.51 -2.49
CA GLN A 78 17.67 3.11 -2.18
C GLN A 78 16.15 2.88 -2.20
N TRP A 79 15.35 3.87 -2.57
CA TRP A 79 13.94 3.65 -2.89
C TRP A 79 13.80 3.10 -4.29
N LYS A 80 12.94 2.13 -4.47
CA LYS A 80 12.50 1.63 -5.78
C LYS A 80 11.02 1.90 -5.95
N VAL A 81 10.58 2.08 -7.18
CA VAL A 81 9.14 2.10 -7.51
C VAL A 81 8.56 0.74 -7.16
N THR A 82 7.48 0.73 -6.40
CA THR A 82 6.77 -0.50 -6.04
C THR A 82 5.94 -0.97 -7.22
N ASP A 83 6.05 -2.24 -7.58
CA ASP A 83 5.25 -2.85 -8.64
C ASP A 83 3.90 -3.30 -8.10
N PHE A 84 2.89 -2.44 -8.21
CA PHE A 84 1.51 -2.74 -7.87
C PHE A 84 0.68 -3.22 -9.08
N GLY A 85 1.30 -3.38 -10.25
CA GLY A 85 0.61 -3.84 -11.47
C GLY A 85 -0.26 -2.79 -12.14
N GLY A 86 0.00 -1.49 -11.91
CA GLY A 86 -0.78 -0.38 -12.49
C GLY A 86 -0.45 0.97 -11.86
N GLN A 87 0.74 1.04 -11.26
CA GLN A 87 1.24 2.23 -10.61
C GLN A 87 1.44 3.38 -11.61
N GLY A 88 1.23 4.61 -11.14
CA GLY A 88 1.55 5.82 -11.86
C GLY A 88 3.06 6.10 -11.89
N GLU A 89 3.45 7.15 -12.59
CA GLU A 89 4.84 7.60 -12.65
C GLU A 89 5.34 8.03 -11.26
N VAL A 90 6.58 7.64 -10.94
CA VAL A 90 7.29 8.12 -9.76
C VAL A 90 8.50 8.94 -10.21
N SER A 91 8.60 10.17 -9.74
CA SER A 91 9.65 11.10 -10.14
C SER A 91 10.16 11.92 -8.96
N ILE A 92 11.35 12.52 -9.12
CA ILE A 92 11.88 13.52 -8.17
C ILE A 92 11.61 14.90 -8.74
N LYS A 93 10.95 15.74 -7.94
CA LYS A 93 10.70 17.14 -8.27
C LYS A 93 10.78 17.99 -6.99
N ASP A 94 11.49 19.11 -7.05
CA ASP A 94 11.62 20.09 -5.93
C ASP A 94 12.07 19.45 -4.61
N GLY A 95 12.98 18.47 -4.69
CA GLY A 95 13.51 17.76 -3.52
C GLY A 95 12.58 16.69 -2.92
N ALA A 96 11.45 16.41 -3.56
CA ALA A 96 10.43 15.45 -3.13
C ALA A 96 10.26 14.30 -4.14
N ILE A 97 9.87 13.12 -3.66
CA ILE A 97 9.36 12.04 -4.50
C ILE A 97 7.90 12.33 -4.77
N HIS A 98 7.54 12.47 -6.04
CA HIS A 98 6.17 12.58 -6.52
C HIS A 98 5.71 11.22 -7.03
N MET A 99 4.54 10.81 -6.60
CA MET A 99 3.85 9.59 -6.99
C MET A 99 2.56 10.01 -7.72
N ALA A 100 2.54 9.88 -9.04
CA ALA A 100 1.35 10.16 -9.83
C ALA A 100 0.25 9.13 -9.51
N MET A 101 -1.01 9.51 -9.71
CA MET A 101 -2.13 8.59 -9.58
C MET A 101 -1.99 7.43 -10.56
N GLY A 102 -2.06 6.20 -10.06
CA GLY A 102 -2.11 4.97 -10.85
C GLY A 102 -3.53 4.45 -11.01
N SER A 103 -3.68 3.22 -11.53
CA SER A 103 -4.98 2.55 -11.63
C SER A 103 -5.61 2.29 -10.27
N TYR A 104 -4.78 2.03 -9.26
CA TYR A 104 -5.15 1.91 -7.84
C TYR A 104 -4.05 2.50 -6.98
N MET A 105 -2.90 1.83 -6.88
CA MET A 105 -1.81 2.23 -6.01
C MET A 105 -0.59 2.71 -6.79
N THR A 106 0.09 3.69 -6.23
CA THR A 106 1.44 4.09 -6.61
C THR A 106 2.28 4.17 -5.35
N GLY A 107 3.53 3.73 -5.38
CA GLY A 107 4.36 3.78 -4.19
C GLY A 107 5.82 3.52 -4.43
N ILE A 108 6.55 3.59 -3.34
CA ILE A 108 7.99 3.35 -3.25
C ILE A 108 8.28 2.40 -2.10
N THR A 109 9.24 1.49 -2.31
CA THR A 109 9.70 0.54 -1.29
C THR A 109 11.19 0.73 -1.04
N TRP A 110 11.59 0.78 0.21
CA TRP A 110 12.98 0.91 0.66
C TRP A 110 13.73 -0.41 0.50
N THR A 111 14.89 -0.38 -0.14
CA THR A 111 15.74 -1.55 -0.38
C THR A 111 17.01 -1.56 0.47
N GLY A 112 17.20 -0.52 1.27
CA GLY A 112 18.34 -0.41 2.18
C GLY A 112 18.14 -1.16 3.50
N PRO A 113 19.09 -1.01 4.43
CA PRO A 113 18.99 -1.59 5.77
C PRO A 113 17.73 -1.14 6.50
N VAL A 114 17.09 -2.05 7.23
CA VAL A 114 15.85 -1.81 7.95
C VAL A 114 16.06 -2.00 9.45
N ILE A 115 15.65 -1.03 10.24
CA ILE A 115 15.53 -1.15 11.70
C ILE A 115 14.12 -1.62 12.01
N ARG A 116 13.98 -2.71 12.76
CA ARG A 116 12.67 -3.35 12.96
C ARG A 116 12.00 -3.00 14.28
N MET A 117 12.74 -2.41 15.22
CA MET A 117 12.26 -2.04 16.55
C MET A 117 13.12 -0.91 17.14
N ASN A 118 12.57 -0.14 18.06
CA ASN A 118 13.23 1.00 18.72
C ASN A 118 13.73 2.02 17.69
N TYR A 119 12.80 2.59 16.95
CA TYR A 119 13.13 3.61 15.95
C TYR A 119 12.05 4.67 15.83
N GLU A 120 12.42 5.76 15.19
CA GLU A 120 11.50 6.83 14.78
C GLU A 120 11.71 7.12 13.29
N ILE A 121 10.62 7.28 12.56
CA ILE A 121 10.60 7.76 11.17
C ILE A 121 9.93 9.14 11.18
N THR A 122 10.56 10.09 10.50
CA THR A 122 9.96 11.39 10.21
C THR A 122 9.94 11.62 8.70
N LEU A 123 8.89 12.24 8.21
CA LEU A 123 8.76 12.66 6.82
C LEU A 123 7.75 13.80 6.69
N GLU A 124 7.72 14.41 5.53
CA GLU A 124 6.63 15.29 5.14
C GLU A 124 5.89 14.64 3.96
N ALA A 125 4.55 14.64 4.03
CA ALA A 125 3.67 14.10 3.00
C ALA A 125 2.65 15.14 2.54
N MET A 126 2.28 15.07 1.27
CA MET A 126 1.32 15.98 0.64
C MET A 126 0.39 15.20 -0.28
N ARG A 127 -0.91 15.46 -0.18
CA ARG A 127 -1.86 15.06 -1.22
C ARG A 127 -1.79 16.09 -2.34
N VAL A 128 -1.31 15.66 -3.52
CA VAL A 128 -1.15 16.54 -4.69
C VAL A 128 -2.50 16.69 -5.40
N ASP A 129 -3.17 15.57 -5.62
CA ASP A 129 -4.49 15.50 -6.28
C ASP A 129 -5.20 14.21 -5.86
N GLY A 130 -6.52 14.20 -5.99
CA GLY A 130 -7.34 13.05 -5.59
C GLY A 130 -7.96 13.23 -4.19
N SER A 131 -8.60 12.17 -3.70
CA SER A 131 -9.43 12.24 -2.50
C SER A 131 -9.34 10.99 -1.60
N ASP A 132 -8.28 10.20 -1.73
CA ASP A 132 -8.05 9.05 -0.85
C ASP A 132 -6.66 9.14 -0.19
N PHE A 133 -6.14 8.05 0.38
CA PHE A 133 -4.90 8.16 1.12
C PHE A 133 -3.72 8.55 0.22
N PHE A 134 -2.98 9.53 0.69
CA PHE A 134 -1.80 10.09 0.03
C PHE A 134 -0.48 9.67 0.70
N CYS A 135 -0.58 9.01 1.85
CA CYS A 135 0.54 8.43 2.57
C CYS A 135 0.06 7.22 3.38
N GLY A 136 0.20 6.04 2.80
CA GLY A 136 0.17 4.76 3.50
C GLY A 136 1.61 4.37 3.81
N LEU A 137 2.10 4.73 4.99
CA LEU A 137 3.44 4.38 5.44
C LEU A 137 3.43 2.97 6.03
N THR A 138 3.96 2.01 5.28
CA THR A 138 4.19 0.63 5.76
C THR A 138 5.55 0.55 6.44
N PHE A 139 5.60 -0.05 7.63
CA PHE A 139 6.78 -0.09 8.46
C PHE A 139 6.84 -1.38 9.30
N PRO A 140 8.03 -1.81 9.74
CA PRO A 140 8.18 -3.01 10.56
C PRO A 140 7.90 -2.78 12.05
N VAL A 141 7.28 -3.76 12.68
CA VAL A 141 7.12 -3.89 14.14
C VAL A 141 7.69 -5.26 14.52
N GLY A 142 8.98 -5.33 14.78
CA GLY A 142 9.72 -6.59 14.83
C GLY A 142 9.69 -7.29 13.45
N GLU A 143 9.23 -8.51 13.43
CA GLU A 143 9.08 -9.28 12.19
C GLU A 143 7.71 -9.07 11.50
N LYS A 144 6.81 -8.33 12.12
CA LYS A 144 5.48 -8.02 11.58
C LYS A 144 5.49 -6.67 10.87
N PRO A 145 4.73 -6.51 9.78
CA PRO A 145 4.48 -5.19 9.18
C PRO A 145 3.26 -4.52 9.80
N CYS A 146 3.21 -3.18 9.72
CA CYS A 146 2.03 -2.36 9.99
C CYS A 146 1.98 -1.19 9.00
N THR A 147 0.81 -0.60 8.77
CA THR A 147 0.69 0.59 7.92
C THR A 147 0.00 1.72 8.67
N LEU A 148 0.62 2.89 8.72
CA LEU A 148 -0.03 4.14 9.13
C LEU A 148 -0.68 4.76 7.87
N VAL A 149 -2.00 4.87 7.89
CA VAL A 149 -2.78 5.47 6.80
C VAL A 149 -3.09 6.92 7.12
N LEU A 150 -2.88 7.82 6.15
CA LEU A 150 -3.27 9.23 6.21
C LEU A 150 -4.22 9.56 5.07
N GLY A 151 -5.46 9.91 5.42
CA GLY A 151 -6.48 10.34 4.47
C GLY A 151 -7.11 9.22 3.66
N GLY A 152 -7.25 8.04 4.23
CA GLY A 152 -7.93 6.91 3.59
C GLY A 152 -9.45 6.99 3.63
N TRP A 153 -10.09 5.98 3.03
CA TRP A 153 -11.54 5.80 2.98
C TRP A 153 -12.30 7.05 2.51
N GLY A 154 -11.87 7.61 1.41
CA GLY A 154 -12.48 8.82 0.84
C GLY A 154 -11.87 10.13 1.34
N GLY A 155 -10.68 10.09 1.97
CA GLY A 155 -9.82 11.25 2.11
C GLY A 155 -9.61 11.80 3.52
N SER A 156 -10.27 11.27 4.56
CA SER A 156 -10.18 11.83 5.90
C SER A 156 -9.77 10.86 6.99
N LEU A 157 -9.82 9.56 6.76
CA LEU A 157 -9.53 8.58 7.78
C LEU A 157 -8.03 8.37 7.97
N CYS A 158 -7.60 8.37 9.22
CA CYS A 158 -6.23 8.06 9.65
C CYS A 158 -6.25 6.95 10.69
N GLY A 159 -5.16 6.16 10.77
CA GLY A 159 -5.01 5.12 11.77
C GLY A 159 -4.03 4.04 11.36
N LEU A 160 -3.83 3.07 12.23
CA LEU A 160 -3.00 1.89 11.97
C LEU A 160 -3.82 0.78 11.33
N SER A 161 -3.28 0.16 10.33
CA SER A 161 -3.90 -0.95 9.61
C SER A 161 -2.89 -2.10 9.46
N SER A 162 -3.06 -3.28 10.11
CA SER A 162 -4.20 -3.70 10.94
C SER A 162 -3.76 -4.00 12.38
N ILE A 163 -4.67 -3.91 13.33
CA ILE A 163 -4.49 -4.35 14.73
C ILE A 163 -5.58 -5.39 15.02
N ASP A 164 -5.20 -6.59 15.48
CA ASP A 164 -6.12 -7.70 15.79
C ASP A 164 -7.09 -8.01 14.62
N HIS A 165 -6.60 -7.92 13.37
CA HIS A 165 -7.34 -8.09 12.11
C HIS A 165 -8.32 -6.96 11.75
N PHE A 166 -8.41 -5.90 12.56
CA PHE A 166 -9.19 -4.71 12.26
C PHE A 166 -8.33 -3.67 11.57
N ASP A 167 -8.80 -3.15 10.45
CA ASP A 167 -8.09 -2.08 9.73
C ASP A 167 -8.26 -0.70 10.40
N ALA A 168 -7.66 0.34 9.79
CA ALA A 168 -7.69 1.69 10.34
C ALA A 168 -9.10 2.26 10.51
N SER A 169 -10.12 1.73 9.85
CA SER A 169 -11.50 2.19 9.96
C SER A 169 -12.26 1.54 11.12
N GLU A 170 -11.71 0.47 11.71
CA GLU A 170 -12.46 -0.37 12.64
C GLU A 170 -11.75 -0.57 14.01
N ASN A 171 -10.54 -0.04 14.18
CA ASN A 171 -9.80 -0.18 15.42
C ASN A 171 -9.72 1.11 16.23
N SER A 172 -9.15 1.05 17.43
CA SER A 172 -9.09 2.17 18.38
C SER A 172 -8.24 3.36 17.91
N THR A 173 -7.45 3.20 16.86
CA THR A 173 -6.57 4.26 16.33
C THR A 173 -7.26 5.12 15.27
N THR A 174 -8.52 4.81 14.90
CA THR A 174 -9.29 5.58 13.92
C THR A 174 -9.39 7.05 14.31
N ARG A 175 -9.02 7.95 13.40
CA ARG A 175 -9.19 9.41 13.51
C ARG A 175 -9.70 9.96 12.19
N MET A 176 -10.52 11.01 12.27
CA MET A 176 -11.03 11.72 11.10
C MET A 176 -10.37 13.09 11.02
N ILE A 177 -9.58 13.32 9.97
CA ILE A 177 -8.82 14.56 9.76
C ILE A 177 -9.06 15.04 8.34
N SER A 178 -9.38 16.31 8.17
CA SER A 178 -9.49 16.93 6.86
C SER A 178 -8.12 17.31 6.31
N PHE A 179 -7.85 16.94 5.06
CA PHE A 179 -6.60 17.26 4.38
C PHE A 179 -6.86 18.17 3.17
N GLU A 180 -6.00 19.16 3.02
CA GLU A 180 -6.01 20.09 1.87
C GLU A 180 -5.01 19.58 0.81
N ASN A 181 -5.41 19.57 -0.46
CA ASN A 181 -4.49 19.27 -1.55
C ASN A 181 -3.44 20.37 -1.66
N GLY A 182 -2.19 19.99 -1.97
CA GLY A 182 -1.07 20.93 -2.09
C GLY A 182 -0.44 21.37 -0.78
N LYS A 183 -0.93 20.90 0.37
CA LYS A 183 -0.40 21.22 1.69
C LYS A 183 0.51 20.11 2.21
N TRP A 184 1.68 20.48 2.72
CA TRP A 184 2.61 19.57 3.39
C TRP A 184 2.20 19.34 4.83
N TYR A 185 2.22 18.08 5.24
CA TYR A 185 1.95 17.61 6.59
C TYR A 185 3.18 16.90 7.13
N ARG A 186 3.66 17.30 8.33
CA ARG A 186 4.74 16.60 9.01
C ARG A 186 4.20 15.35 9.68
N VAL A 187 4.86 14.24 9.43
CA VAL A 187 4.53 12.92 9.99
C VAL A 187 5.69 12.45 10.82
N ARG A 188 5.44 12.02 12.04
CA ARG A 188 6.39 11.34 12.89
C ARG A 188 5.77 10.05 13.37
N LEU A 189 6.51 8.96 13.24
CA LEU A 189 6.12 7.63 13.69
C LEU A 189 7.20 7.09 14.62
N ARG A 190 6.83 6.59 15.77
CA ARG A 190 7.71 5.93 16.73
C ARG A 190 7.24 4.51 16.97
N VAL A 191 8.18 3.56 16.96
CA VAL A 191 7.92 2.14 17.20
C VAL A 191 8.84 1.64 18.30
N VAL A 192 8.25 1.18 19.39
CA VAL A 192 8.90 0.52 20.53
C VAL A 192 8.20 -0.80 20.86
N PRO A 193 8.76 -1.70 21.68
CA PRO A 193 8.29 -3.07 21.81
C PRO A 193 6.79 -3.25 22.15
N ASN A 194 6.22 -2.33 22.91
CA ASN A 194 4.85 -2.40 23.38
C ASN A 194 3.96 -1.26 22.86
N ARG A 195 4.50 -0.36 22.01
CA ARG A 195 3.75 0.84 21.63
C ARG A 195 4.10 1.32 20.24
N ILE A 196 3.06 1.76 19.50
CA ILE A 196 3.20 2.53 18.27
C ILE A 196 2.57 3.89 18.51
N GLN A 197 3.34 4.94 18.25
CA GLN A 197 2.90 6.32 18.36
C GLN A 197 3.08 7.04 17.02
N ALA A 198 2.14 7.91 16.67
CA ALA A 198 2.26 8.77 15.51
C ALA A 198 1.75 10.18 15.82
N TRP A 199 2.37 11.16 15.17
CA TRP A 199 2.00 12.57 15.26
C TRP A 199 1.85 13.14 13.86
N LEU A 200 0.91 14.06 13.71
CA LEU A 200 0.67 14.84 12.50
C LEU A 200 0.78 16.32 12.84
N ASN A 201 1.73 17.05 12.23
CA ASN A 201 2.04 18.44 12.54
C ASN A 201 2.27 18.71 14.05
N ASP A 202 2.92 17.74 14.72
CA ASP A 202 3.22 17.72 16.16
C ASP A 202 2.00 17.47 17.08
N GLU A 203 0.79 17.25 16.53
CA GLU A 203 -0.38 16.82 17.27
C GLU A 203 -0.47 15.29 17.34
N ASP A 204 -0.93 14.75 18.47
CA ASP A 204 -1.07 13.31 18.67
C ASP A 204 -2.11 12.73 17.70
N LEU A 205 -1.68 11.79 16.86
CA LEU A 205 -2.53 11.09 15.92
C LEU A 205 -2.88 9.68 16.41
N VAL A 206 -1.86 8.93 16.83
CA VAL A 206 -1.96 7.55 17.30
C VAL A 206 -1.13 7.40 18.57
N ASP A 207 -1.71 6.75 19.57
CA ASP A 207 -1.01 6.23 20.74
C ASP A 207 -1.61 4.85 21.07
N ALA A 208 -1.00 3.80 20.52
CA ALA A 208 -1.51 2.43 20.58
C ALA A 208 -0.60 1.55 21.42
N ASP A 209 -1.15 0.98 22.49
CA ASP A 209 -0.56 -0.16 23.19
C ASP A 209 -0.74 -1.40 22.31
N ILE A 210 0.37 -2.00 21.92
CA ILE A 210 0.42 -3.21 21.08
C ILE A 210 0.84 -4.46 21.86
N THR A 211 0.86 -4.40 23.18
CA THR A 211 1.12 -5.56 24.04
C THR A 211 0.08 -6.64 23.74
N ASP A 212 0.55 -7.85 23.42
CA ASP A 212 -0.26 -9.02 23.06
C ASP A 212 -1.20 -8.80 21.86
N LYS A 213 -0.94 -7.78 21.02
CA LYS A 213 -1.71 -7.51 19.82
C LYS A 213 -1.16 -8.25 18.60
N ASN A 214 -2.07 -8.69 17.73
CA ASN A 214 -1.69 -9.15 16.41
C ASN A 214 -1.58 -7.93 15.48
N ILE A 215 -0.35 -7.67 15.00
CA ILE A 215 -0.07 -6.59 14.06
C ILE A 215 0.10 -7.20 12.69
N ASP A 216 -0.52 -6.59 11.69
CA ASP A 216 -0.51 -7.02 10.30
C ASP A 216 -0.78 -5.84 9.34
N ILE A 217 -0.85 -6.12 8.05
CA ILE A 217 -1.21 -5.16 7.00
C ILE A 217 -2.34 -5.72 6.14
N ARG A 218 -2.96 -4.83 5.37
CA ARG A 218 -3.86 -5.23 4.28
C ARG A 218 -3.06 -5.78 3.10
N ILE A 219 -3.65 -6.71 2.37
CA ILE A 219 -3.01 -7.36 1.22
C ILE A 219 -2.61 -6.37 0.13
N GLU A 220 -3.35 -5.27 -0.03
CA GLU A 220 -3.11 -4.26 -1.05
C GLU A 220 -1.74 -3.55 -0.89
N VAL A 221 -1.21 -3.49 0.34
CA VAL A 221 0.10 -2.88 0.63
C VAL A 221 1.23 -3.90 0.85
N GLU A 222 1.00 -5.18 0.52
CA GLU A 222 1.97 -6.27 0.69
C GLU A 222 3.32 -5.94 0.03
N GLU A 223 3.32 -5.37 -1.17
CA GLU A 223 4.51 -5.00 -1.93
C GLU A 223 5.28 -3.80 -1.34
N SER A 224 4.70 -3.12 -0.34
CA SER A 224 5.36 -2.02 0.38
C SER A 224 6.31 -2.50 1.49
N LYS A 225 6.36 -3.79 1.78
CA LYS A 225 7.22 -4.34 2.84
C LYS A 225 8.71 -4.32 2.46
N PRO A 226 9.61 -4.25 3.44
CA PRO A 226 9.39 -4.06 4.88
C PRO A 226 9.15 -2.60 5.29
N LEU A 227 9.53 -1.64 4.45
CA LEU A 227 9.34 -0.20 4.62
C LEU A 227 8.96 0.39 3.27
N GLY A 228 7.81 1.03 3.20
CA GLY A 228 7.32 1.62 1.96
C GLY A 228 6.31 2.73 2.18
N ILE A 229 6.07 3.52 1.15
CA ILE A 229 5.08 4.59 1.16
C ILE A 229 4.26 4.46 -0.11
N ALA A 230 2.94 4.45 0.03
CA ALA A 230 2.02 4.29 -1.09
C ALA A 230 0.85 5.27 -1.02
N THR A 231 0.22 5.50 -2.17
CA THR A 231 -1.03 6.25 -2.34
C THR A 231 -2.11 5.34 -2.93
N TRP A 232 -3.38 5.70 -2.77
CA TRP A 232 -4.51 4.99 -3.36
C TRP A 232 -5.41 5.95 -4.13
N ASN A 233 -5.60 5.73 -5.44
CA ASN A 233 -6.40 6.60 -6.32
C ASN A 233 -6.13 8.09 -6.09
N THR A 234 -4.88 8.43 -5.81
CA THR A 234 -4.44 9.74 -5.33
C THR A 234 -3.02 9.98 -5.77
N ALA A 235 -2.73 11.18 -6.24
CA ALA A 235 -1.37 11.64 -6.44
C ALA A 235 -0.82 12.20 -5.13
N GLY A 236 0.33 11.71 -4.70
CA GLY A 236 1.00 12.12 -3.47
C GLY A 236 2.43 12.57 -3.69
N ALA A 237 2.97 13.26 -2.70
CA ALA A 237 4.40 13.58 -2.66
C ALA A 237 4.95 13.41 -1.25
N VAL A 238 6.21 12.98 -1.16
CA VAL A 238 6.91 12.82 0.13
C VAL A 238 8.33 13.38 0.06
N ARG A 239 8.79 13.94 1.17
CA ARG A 239 10.15 14.50 1.29
C ARG A 239 10.66 14.42 2.72
N ASN A 240 11.95 14.76 2.92
CA ASN A 240 12.57 14.83 4.24
C ASN A 240 12.44 13.52 5.03
N ILE A 241 12.54 12.37 4.33
CA ILE A 241 12.38 11.06 4.94
C ILE A 241 13.63 10.73 5.75
N LYS A 242 13.46 10.55 7.05
CA LYS A 242 14.54 10.28 7.98
C LYS A 242 14.19 9.13 8.91
N LEU A 243 15.21 8.40 9.30
CA LEU A 243 15.14 7.28 10.23
C LEU A 243 16.13 7.50 11.38
N LYS A 244 15.66 7.35 12.60
CA LYS A 244 16.48 7.44 13.81
C LYS A 244 16.33 6.17 14.63
N LYS A 245 17.46 5.51 14.93
CA LYS A 245 17.46 4.42 15.91
C LYS A 245 17.37 5.01 17.32
N LEU A 246 16.41 4.52 18.09
CA LEU A 246 16.25 4.84 19.50
C LEU A 246 17.12 3.90 20.37
N PRO A 247 17.39 4.24 21.64
CA PRO A 247 17.99 3.33 22.60
C PRO A 247 17.18 2.05 22.76
N ASP A 248 17.84 0.94 23.11
CA ASP A 248 17.17 -0.37 23.21
C ASP A 248 16.20 -0.44 24.41
N ASP A 249 16.34 0.46 25.39
CA ASP A 249 15.46 0.66 26.55
C ASP A 249 14.36 1.73 26.32
N ALA A 250 14.16 2.18 25.08
CA ALA A 250 13.10 3.14 24.76
C ALA A 250 11.71 2.58 25.06
N GLN A 251 10.88 3.38 25.73
CA GLN A 251 9.50 3.07 26.12
C GLN A 251 8.50 4.06 25.48
#